data_82fd0f0ba1e6db469483eff642c904f4
#
_entry.id   82fd0f0ba1e6db469483eff642c904f4
#
_cell.length_a   1.000
_cell.length_b   1.000
_cell.length_c   1.000
_cell.angle_alpha   90.00
_cell.angle_beta   90.00
_cell.angle_gamma   90.00
#
_symmetry.space_group_name_H-M   'P 1'
#
loop_
_entity.id
_entity.type
_entity.pdbx_description
1 polymer ?
#
loop_
_entity_poly.entity_id
_entity_poly.type
_entity_poly.pdbx_seq_one_letter_code
_entity_poly.pdbx_strand_id
1 'polypeptide(L)'
;MEQVTFNTEVSISDIIVLLSFISIIVGGIFALYKWNINQKLKRAEYIKTLFDEIRSNSEIVFYLFDYGSDWYNEKFHGSKLEGSIDYTLSYFSYICYLKKKKVITKSEFNYFKYELERILTNKQFQNYIYNVYHFSNKINQPIPFVNLFQYAKLVVI
;
A
#
# COMPACT_ATOMS: atom_id res chain seq x y z
N MET A 1 16.34 57.12 -41.40
CA MET A 1 15.59 56.40 -40.35
C MET A 1 14.42 55.74 -41.04
N GLU A 2 14.51 54.42 -41.28
CA GLU A 2 13.36 53.66 -41.80
C GLU A 2 12.38 53.44 -40.67
N GLN A 3 11.15 53.97 -40.84
CA GLN A 3 10.04 53.66 -39.93
C GLN A 3 9.52 52.28 -40.26
N VAL A 4 9.76 51.32 -39.38
CA VAL A 4 9.13 50.00 -39.43
C VAL A 4 7.67 50.20 -39.02
N THR A 5 6.78 50.29 -39.99
CA THR A 5 5.33 50.27 -39.77
C THR A 5 4.90 48.83 -39.55
N PHE A 6 4.56 48.46 -38.30
CA PHE A 6 3.91 47.19 -38.02
C PHE A 6 2.48 47.22 -38.56
N ASN A 7 2.21 46.44 -39.57
CA ASN A 7 0.87 46.24 -40.09
C ASN A 7 0.08 45.39 -39.10
N THR A 8 -0.87 45.95 -38.36
CA THR A 8 -1.67 45.30 -37.34
C THR A 8 -2.99 44.75 -37.89
N GLU A 9 -3.04 44.37 -39.15
CA GLU A 9 -4.23 43.69 -39.71
C GLU A 9 -4.24 42.24 -39.23
N VAL A 10 -5.11 41.93 -38.26
CA VAL A 10 -5.36 40.56 -37.78
C VAL A 10 -6.05 39.79 -38.89
N SER A 11 -5.39 38.82 -39.45
CA SER A 11 -5.96 37.94 -40.49
C SER A 11 -6.92 36.90 -39.85
N ILE A 12 -7.93 36.48 -40.61
CA ILE A 12 -8.82 35.37 -40.20
C ILE A 12 -8.02 34.11 -39.86
N SER A 13 -6.91 33.87 -40.55
CA SER A 13 -5.99 32.74 -40.25
C SER A 13 -5.38 32.87 -38.85
N ASP A 14 -5.04 34.09 -38.40
CA ASP A 14 -4.45 34.29 -37.04
C ASP A 14 -5.48 33.99 -35.94
N ILE A 15 -6.75 34.35 -36.19
CA ILE A 15 -7.85 34.02 -35.29
C ILE A 15 -8.05 32.51 -35.20
N ILE A 16 -8.03 31.78 -36.31
CA ILE A 16 -8.18 30.33 -36.35
C ILE A 16 -7.03 29.67 -35.61
N VAL A 17 -5.79 30.13 -35.83
CA VAL A 17 -4.60 29.61 -35.10
C VAL A 17 -4.74 29.86 -33.62
N LEU A 18 -5.14 31.05 -33.20
CA LEU A 18 -5.33 31.36 -31.77
C LEU A 18 -6.40 30.49 -31.14
N LEU A 19 -7.55 30.32 -31.78
CA LEU A 19 -8.65 29.46 -31.29
C LEU A 19 -8.21 27.99 -31.20
N SER A 20 -7.44 27.51 -32.19
CA SER A 20 -6.85 26.14 -32.16
C SER A 20 -5.92 25.98 -30.99
N PHE A 21 -5.05 26.95 -30.73
CA PHE A 21 -4.10 26.91 -29.63
C PHE A 21 -4.83 26.90 -28.26
N ILE A 22 -5.86 27.76 -28.11
CA ILE A 22 -6.70 27.75 -26.89
C ILE A 22 -7.39 26.40 -26.69
N SER A 23 -7.92 25.80 -27.75
CA SER A 23 -8.59 24.50 -27.73
C SER A 23 -7.65 23.38 -27.28
N ILE A 24 -6.39 23.39 -27.74
CA ILE A 24 -5.36 22.44 -27.33
C ILE A 24 -5.04 22.58 -25.83
N ILE A 25 -4.89 23.82 -25.36
CA ILE A 25 -4.60 24.08 -23.94
C ILE A 25 -5.77 23.59 -23.06
N VAL A 26 -7.00 23.97 -23.39
CA VAL A 26 -8.19 23.57 -22.62
C VAL A 26 -8.37 22.07 -22.64
N GLY A 27 -8.21 21.44 -23.81
CA GLY A 27 -8.26 19.98 -23.95
C GLY A 27 -7.17 19.27 -23.14
N GLY A 28 -5.95 19.80 -23.15
CA GLY A 28 -4.83 19.28 -22.35
C GLY A 28 -5.09 19.37 -20.85
N ILE A 29 -5.58 20.51 -20.36
CA ILE A 29 -5.93 20.68 -18.93
C ILE A 29 -7.05 19.70 -18.54
N PHE A 30 -8.09 19.58 -19.39
CA PHE A 30 -9.18 18.65 -19.13
C PHE A 30 -8.70 17.18 -19.10
N ALA A 31 -7.83 16.79 -20.01
CA ALA A 31 -7.25 15.45 -20.05
C ALA A 31 -6.43 15.16 -18.78
N LEU A 32 -5.60 16.10 -18.34
CA LEU A 32 -4.82 15.96 -17.10
C LEU A 32 -5.73 15.87 -15.86
N TYR A 33 -6.79 16.66 -15.82
CA TYR A 33 -7.78 16.61 -14.74
C TYR A 33 -8.48 15.24 -14.67
N LYS A 34 -8.96 14.72 -15.81
CA LYS A 34 -9.58 13.41 -15.91
C LYS A 34 -8.59 12.28 -15.54
N TRP A 35 -7.35 12.38 -16.02
CA TRP A 35 -6.31 11.42 -15.68
C TRP A 35 -6.06 11.39 -14.15
N ASN A 36 -5.96 12.54 -13.50
CA ASN A 36 -5.76 12.64 -12.06
C ASN A 36 -6.92 12.00 -11.25
N ILE A 37 -8.18 12.24 -11.67
CA ILE A 37 -9.35 11.61 -11.06
C ILE A 37 -9.27 10.10 -11.21
N ASN A 38 -8.97 9.59 -12.41
CA ASN A 38 -8.85 8.16 -12.66
C ASN A 38 -7.75 7.51 -11.83
N GLN A 39 -6.61 8.20 -11.64
CA GLN A 39 -5.55 7.70 -10.76
C GLN A 39 -6.00 7.61 -9.30
N LYS A 40 -6.76 8.58 -8.81
CA LYS A 40 -7.33 8.54 -7.45
C LYS A 40 -8.32 7.40 -7.26
N LEU A 41 -9.19 7.16 -8.26
CA LEU A 41 -10.14 6.04 -8.24
C LEU A 41 -9.43 4.69 -8.23
N LYS A 42 -8.49 4.46 -9.16
CA LYS A 42 -7.67 3.23 -9.20
C LYS A 42 -6.93 2.98 -7.88
N ARG A 43 -6.43 4.04 -7.27
CA ARG A 43 -5.76 3.96 -5.97
C ARG A 43 -6.74 3.57 -4.86
N ALA A 44 -7.94 4.15 -4.84
CA ALA A 44 -8.98 3.81 -3.87
C ALA A 44 -9.44 2.35 -4.03
N GLU A 45 -9.63 1.88 -5.27
CA GLU A 45 -9.93 0.47 -5.58
C GLU A 45 -8.82 -0.46 -5.09
N TYR A 46 -7.55 -0.10 -5.33
CA TYR A 46 -6.42 -0.88 -4.85
C TYR A 46 -6.40 -1.00 -3.32
N ILE A 47 -6.59 0.11 -2.59
CA ILE A 47 -6.66 0.09 -1.13
C ILE A 47 -7.85 -0.75 -0.64
N LYS A 48 -9.00 -0.64 -1.31
CA LYS A 48 -10.17 -1.46 -1.02
C LYS A 48 -9.85 -2.95 -1.20
N THR A 49 -9.21 -3.34 -2.30
CA THR A 49 -8.80 -4.73 -2.56
C THR A 49 -7.88 -5.25 -1.46
N LEU A 50 -6.90 -4.44 -1.02
CA LEU A 50 -6.02 -4.79 0.11
C LEU A 50 -6.83 -5.02 1.40
N PHE A 51 -7.85 -4.22 1.64
CA PHE A 51 -8.69 -4.36 2.82
C PHE A 51 -9.64 -5.56 2.76
N ASP A 52 -10.22 -5.80 1.60
CA ASP A 52 -11.11 -6.94 1.36
C ASP A 52 -10.36 -8.27 1.53
N GLU A 53 -9.09 -8.34 1.16
CA GLU A 53 -8.24 -9.52 1.37
C GLU A 53 -8.06 -9.83 2.86
N ILE A 54 -7.83 -8.83 3.70
CA ILE A 54 -7.77 -9.02 5.16
C ILE A 54 -9.11 -9.51 5.68
N ARG A 55 -10.21 -8.95 5.21
CA ARG A 55 -11.56 -9.34 5.65
C ARG A 55 -11.92 -10.76 5.21
N SER A 56 -11.48 -11.19 4.03
CA SER A 56 -11.70 -12.57 3.57
C SER A 56 -11.02 -13.60 4.47
N ASN A 57 -9.91 -13.21 5.13
CA ASN A 57 -9.17 -14.01 6.09
C ASN A 57 -9.52 -13.64 7.55
N SER A 58 -10.68 -13.06 7.80
CA SER A 58 -11.08 -12.54 9.11
C SER A 58 -11.04 -13.59 10.23
N GLU A 59 -11.34 -14.85 9.94
CA GLU A 59 -11.25 -15.94 10.90
C GLU A 59 -9.81 -16.12 11.41
N ILE A 60 -8.83 -16.11 10.50
CA ILE A 60 -7.41 -16.23 10.86
C ILE A 60 -6.93 -14.97 11.59
N VAL A 61 -7.36 -13.80 11.13
CA VAL A 61 -7.04 -12.53 11.80
C VAL A 61 -7.59 -12.53 13.23
N PHE A 62 -8.74 -13.18 13.47
CA PHE A 62 -9.30 -13.33 14.81
C PHE A 62 -8.40 -14.16 15.73
N TYR A 63 -7.84 -15.27 15.27
CA TYR A 63 -6.84 -16.04 16.04
C TYR A 63 -5.62 -15.19 16.42
N LEU A 64 -5.15 -14.36 15.51
CA LEU A 64 -4.03 -13.45 15.77
C LEU A 64 -4.38 -12.34 16.78
N PHE A 65 -5.66 -12.02 16.94
CA PHE A 65 -6.16 -11.01 17.89
C PHE A 65 -6.52 -11.59 19.26
N ASP A 66 -6.81 -12.88 19.34
CA ASP A 66 -7.27 -13.50 20.55
C ASP A 66 -6.11 -13.75 21.53
N TYR A 67 -6.03 -12.91 22.55
CA TYR A 67 -5.00 -13.01 23.59
C TYR A 67 -5.16 -14.24 24.50
N GLY A 68 -6.34 -14.87 24.52
CA GLY A 68 -6.63 -16.07 25.30
C GLY A 68 -6.38 -17.38 24.56
N SER A 69 -6.19 -17.31 23.26
CA SER A 69 -6.00 -18.47 22.40
C SER A 69 -4.56 -18.99 22.47
N ASP A 70 -4.39 -20.28 22.73
CA ASP A 70 -3.09 -20.98 22.70
C ASP A 70 -2.90 -21.63 21.31
N TRP A 71 -2.91 -20.80 20.26
CA TRP A 71 -2.77 -21.29 18.90
C TRP A 71 -1.33 -21.69 18.55
N TYR A 72 -0.31 -21.10 19.19
CA TYR A 72 1.09 -21.41 18.99
C TYR A 72 1.57 -22.47 19.99
N ASN A 73 1.20 -23.70 19.77
CA ASN A 73 1.53 -24.87 20.60
C ASN A 73 2.25 -25.97 19.77
N GLU A 74 2.57 -27.10 20.40
CA GLU A 74 3.33 -28.20 19.76
C GLU A 74 2.66 -28.77 18.50
N LYS A 75 1.33 -28.67 18.35
CA LYS A 75 0.57 -29.16 17.19
C LYS A 75 0.47 -28.12 16.07
N PHE A 76 1.00 -26.93 16.27
CA PHE A 76 0.88 -25.84 15.33
C PHE A 76 1.69 -26.10 14.05
N HIS A 77 2.94 -26.56 14.20
CA HIS A 77 3.84 -26.80 13.08
C HIS A 77 3.35 -27.92 12.16
N GLY A 78 3.32 -27.64 10.86
CA GLY A 78 2.77 -28.53 9.83
C GLY A 78 1.25 -28.55 9.73
N SER A 79 0.54 -27.73 10.52
CA SER A 79 -0.91 -27.65 10.49
C SER A 79 -1.42 -26.73 9.36
N LYS A 80 -2.70 -26.91 8.99
CA LYS A 80 -3.36 -25.97 8.08
C LYS A 80 -3.43 -24.55 8.65
N LEU A 81 -3.53 -24.45 9.98
CA LEU A 81 -3.57 -23.17 10.68
C LEU A 81 -2.26 -22.40 10.51
N GLU A 82 -1.09 -23.08 10.61
CA GLU A 82 0.20 -22.46 10.32
C GLU A 82 0.24 -21.84 8.94
N GLY A 83 -0.13 -22.60 7.89
CA GLY A 83 -0.15 -22.08 6.52
C GLY A 83 -1.07 -20.88 6.35
N SER A 84 -2.22 -20.86 7.01
CA SER A 84 -3.17 -19.75 6.95
C SER A 84 -2.65 -18.52 7.71
N ILE A 85 -2.00 -18.71 8.84
CA ILE A 85 -1.36 -17.64 9.61
C ILE A 85 -0.19 -17.05 8.80
N ASP A 86 0.67 -17.91 8.24
CA ASP A 86 1.80 -17.48 7.40
C ASP A 86 1.36 -16.67 6.19
N TYR A 87 0.29 -17.09 5.53
CA TYR A 87 -0.30 -16.33 4.44
C TYR A 87 -0.74 -14.94 4.90
N THR A 88 -1.47 -14.88 6.02
CA THR A 88 -1.95 -13.60 6.60
C THR A 88 -0.79 -12.69 7.02
N LEU A 89 0.25 -13.24 7.63
CA LEU A 89 1.44 -12.48 8.04
C LEU A 89 2.26 -12.00 6.84
N SER A 90 2.36 -12.80 5.77
CA SER A 90 2.97 -12.39 4.50
C SER A 90 2.24 -11.19 3.92
N TYR A 91 0.92 -11.19 4.01
CA TYR A 91 0.08 -10.11 3.54
C TYR A 91 0.30 -8.82 4.33
N PHE A 92 0.32 -8.89 5.68
CA PHE A 92 0.66 -7.73 6.51
C PHE A 92 2.09 -7.24 6.28
N SER A 93 3.04 -8.15 6.05
CA SER A 93 4.40 -7.80 5.66
C SER A 93 4.44 -7.05 4.34
N TYR A 94 3.61 -7.45 3.38
CA TYR A 94 3.48 -6.75 2.10
C TYR A 94 2.90 -5.34 2.27
N ILE A 95 1.89 -5.14 3.13
CA ILE A 95 1.36 -3.80 3.45
C ILE A 95 2.46 -2.91 4.06
N CYS A 96 3.26 -3.45 4.98
CA CYS A 96 4.42 -2.75 5.55
C CYS A 96 5.46 -2.37 4.48
N TYR A 97 5.70 -3.27 3.51
CA TYR A 97 6.56 -3.00 2.36
C TYR A 97 6.01 -1.85 1.50
N LEU A 98 4.72 -1.85 1.18
CA LEU A 98 4.07 -0.78 0.42
C LEU A 98 4.21 0.58 1.09
N LYS A 99 4.05 0.63 2.42
CA LYS A 99 4.31 1.83 3.23
C LYS A 99 5.77 2.28 3.12
N LYS A 100 6.72 1.35 3.32
CA LYS A 100 8.17 1.62 3.23
C LYS A 100 8.56 2.17 1.86
N LYS A 101 7.99 1.63 0.79
CA LYS A 101 8.22 2.08 -0.60
C LYS A 101 7.41 3.33 -0.98
N LYS A 102 6.63 3.90 -0.06
CA LYS A 102 5.76 5.05 -0.31
C LYS A 102 4.71 4.82 -1.43
N VAL A 103 4.41 3.55 -1.73
CA VAL A 103 3.33 3.16 -2.66
C VAL A 103 1.98 3.53 -2.08
N ILE A 104 1.79 3.34 -0.77
CA ILE A 104 0.64 3.84 -0.01
C ILE A 104 1.05 4.99 0.90
N THR A 105 0.15 5.95 1.07
CA THR A 105 0.36 7.10 1.95
C THR A 105 0.23 6.70 3.42
N LYS A 106 0.68 7.58 4.32
CA LYS A 106 0.48 7.40 5.76
C LYS A 106 -1.01 7.30 6.14
N SER A 107 -1.86 8.09 5.48
CA SER A 107 -3.31 8.07 5.72
C SER A 107 -3.93 6.73 5.32
N GLU A 108 -3.57 6.20 4.14
CA GLU A 108 -4.04 4.90 3.67
C GLU A 108 -3.52 3.76 4.54
N PHE A 109 -2.27 3.82 4.98
CA PHE A 109 -1.71 2.84 5.91
C PHE A 109 -2.45 2.81 7.26
N ASN A 110 -3.00 3.94 7.72
CA ASN A 110 -3.74 4.00 8.98
C ASN A 110 -5.00 3.10 8.99
N TYR A 111 -5.56 2.74 7.83
CA TYR A 111 -6.65 1.76 7.76
C TYR A 111 -6.25 0.37 8.24
N PHE A 112 -4.96 0.02 8.14
CA PHE A 112 -4.41 -1.29 8.54
C PHE A 112 -3.70 -1.24 9.89
N LYS A 113 -3.46 -0.04 10.39
CA LYS A 113 -2.60 0.17 11.56
C LYS A 113 -3.17 -0.46 12.82
N TYR A 114 -4.50 -0.40 13.00
CA TYR A 114 -5.16 -0.94 14.17
C TYR A 114 -4.98 -2.47 14.26
N GLU A 115 -5.24 -3.19 13.18
CA GLU A 115 -5.07 -4.64 13.10
C GLU A 115 -3.61 -5.03 13.29
N LEU A 116 -2.69 -4.31 12.64
CA LEU A 116 -1.25 -4.53 12.77
C LEU A 116 -0.79 -4.37 14.22
N GLU A 117 -1.12 -3.28 14.89
CA GLU A 117 -0.70 -3.03 16.27
C GLU A 117 -1.28 -4.08 17.22
N ARG A 118 -2.50 -4.50 16.99
CA ARG A 118 -3.16 -5.54 17.78
C ARG A 118 -2.48 -6.90 17.63
N ILE A 119 -2.09 -7.30 16.42
CA ILE A 119 -1.32 -8.51 16.16
C ILE A 119 0.05 -8.43 16.86
N LEU A 120 0.75 -7.31 16.70
CA LEU A 120 2.10 -7.12 17.24
C LEU A 120 2.17 -7.16 18.76
N THR A 121 1.06 -6.87 19.46
CA THR A 121 0.97 -6.93 20.93
C THR A 121 0.57 -8.32 21.44
N ASN A 122 0.18 -9.25 20.58
CA ASN A 122 -0.16 -10.61 20.96
C ASN A 122 1.11 -11.43 21.29
N LYS A 123 1.17 -12.02 22.49
CA LYS A 123 2.34 -12.81 22.94
C LYS A 123 2.59 -14.06 22.12
N GLN A 124 1.55 -14.76 21.69
CA GLN A 124 1.64 -15.94 20.84
C GLN A 124 2.32 -15.58 19.51
N PHE A 125 1.87 -14.48 18.92
CA PHE A 125 2.49 -13.91 17.71
C PHE A 125 3.96 -13.56 17.95
N GLN A 126 4.28 -12.88 19.03
CA GLN A 126 5.66 -12.49 19.34
C GLN A 126 6.57 -13.73 19.50
N ASN A 127 6.10 -14.78 20.17
CA ASN A 127 6.82 -16.04 20.33
C ASN A 127 7.02 -16.73 18.97
N TYR A 128 5.97 -16.80 18.15
CA TYR A 128 6.07 -17.39 16.81
C TYR A 128 7.10 -16.67 15.95
N ILE A 129 6.99 -15.37 15.85
CA ILE A 129 7.89 -14.52 15.05
C ILE A 129 9.34 -14.62 15.56
N TYR A 130 9.54 -14.64 16.87
CA TYR A 130 10.87 -14.84 17.47
C TYR A 130 11.49 -16.17 17.03
N ASN A 131 10.73 -17.26 17.10
CA ASN A 131 11.20 -18.59 16.71
C ASN A 131 11.47 -18.67 15.19
N VAL A 132 10.61 -18.13 14.37
CA VAL A 132 10.80 -18.04 12.90
C VAL A 132 12.08 -17.27 12.56
N TYR A 133 12.35 -16.16 13.25
CA TYR A 133 13.57 -15.38 13.08
C TYR A 133 14.82 -16.21 13.41
N HIS A 134 14.84 -16.85 14.58
CA HIS A 134 15.98 -17.66 15.02
C HIS A 134 16.19 -18.89 14.15
N PHE A 135 15.11 -19.55 13.74
CA PHE A 135 15.19 -20.69 12.83
C PHE A 135 15.79 -20.30 11.48
N SER A 136 15.28 -19.21 10.87
CA SER A 136 15.79 -18.71 9.58
C SER A 136 17.28 -18.39 9.65
N ASN A 137 17.72 -17.72 10.72
CA ASN A 137 19.14 -17.42 10.92
C ASN A 137 19.98 -18.72 11.08
N LYS A 138 19.48 -19.71 11.83
CA LYS A 138 20.18 -20.98 12.05
C LYS A 138 20.41 -21.75 10.75
N ILE A 139 19.44 -21.72 9.83
CA ILE A 139 19.54 -22.43 8.54
C ILE A 139 20.04 -21.55 7.41
N ASN A 140 20.46 -20.31 7.72
CA ASN A 140 20.94 -19.30 6.75
C ASN A 140 19.96 -19.04 5.59
N GLN A 141 18.67 -18.94 5.92
CA GLN A 141 17.61 -18.63 4.98
C GLN A 141 17.07 -17.21 5.17
N PRO A 142 16.48 -16.59 4.13
CA PRO A 142 15.83 -15.29 4.27
C PRO A 142 14.77 -15.31 5.37
N ILE A 143 14.75 -14.25 6.17
CA ILE A 143 13.76 -14.09 7.23
C ILE A 143 12.40 -13.82 6.56
N PRO A 144 11.39 -14.70 6.75
CA PRO A 144 10.05 -14.42 6.26
C PRO A 144 9.47 -13.21 6.97
N PHE A 145 8.49 -12.55 6.34
CA PHE A 145 7.81 -11.35 6.89
C PHE A 145 8.76 -10.20 7.28
N VAL A 146 9.90 -10.05 6.61
CA VAL A 146 10.96 -9.08 6.97
C VAL A 146 10.46 -7.65 7.16
N ASN A 147 9.49 -7.21 6.37
CA ASN A 147 8.96 -5.83 6.48
C ASN A 147 8.05 -5.67 7.71
N LEU A 148 7.34 -6.73 8.10
CA LEU A 148 6.57 -6.76 9.33
C LEU A 148 7.50 -6.73 10.55
N PHE A 149 8.60 -7.49 10.54
CA PHE A 149 9.65 -7.41 11.57
C PHE A 149 10.23 -6.00 11.71
N GLN A 150 10.55 -5.37 10.58
CA GLN A 150 11.11 -4.01 10.59
C GLN A 150 10.11 -3.00 11.14
N TYR A 151 8.82 -3.18 10.84
CA TYR A 151 7.75 -2.36 11.39
C TYR A 151 7.58 -2.60 12.89
N ALA A 152 7.56 -3.86 13.34
CA ALA A 152 7.45 -4.23 14.75
C ALA A 152 8.56 -3.61 15.61
N LYS A 153 9.82 -3.60 15.15
CA LYS A 153 10.93 -2.96 15.84
C LYS A 153 10.74 -1.45 16.04
N LEU A 154 9.95 -0.81 15.20
CA LEU A 154 9.64 0.63 15.31
C LEU A 154 8.50 0.92 16.29
N VAL A 155 7.68 -0.09 16.60
CA VAL A 155 6.45 0.05 17.42
C VAL A 155 6.63 -0.55 18.81
N VAL A 156 7.50 -1.55 18.98
CA VAL A 156 7.69 -2.33 20.24
C VAL A 156 8.93 -1.87 21.03
N ILE A 157 9.65 -0.85 20.53
CA ILE A 157 10.67 -0.12 21.30
C ILE A 157 10.03 1.12 21.90
#